data_09afd62493799448175e48f1b3e3eff6
#
_entry.id   09afd62493799448175e48f1b3e3eff6
#
_cell.length_a   1.000
_cell.length_b   1.000
_cell.length_c   1.000
_cell.angle_alpha   90.00
_cell.angle_beta   90.00
_cell.angle_gamma   90.00
#
_symmetry.space_group_name_H-M   'P 1'
#
loop_
_entity.id
_entity.type
_entity.pdbx_description
1 polymer ?
#
loop_
_entity_poly.entity_id
_entity_poly.type
_entity_poly.pdbx_seq_one_letter_code
_entity_poly.pdbx_strand_id
1 'polypeptide(L)'
;MTTFDKREEAFEKKFVIDEELKFKAEARRNRLLGLWVAEKLGKAGPDAETYAKEIVIAEVDGGDEGVYRKVTSDLAAKGVSFSEDEIRTRMTELLAAAIAQVKAGL
;
A
#
# COMPACT_ATOMS: atom_id res chain seq x y z
N MET A 1 22.80 14.74 26.53
CA MET A 1 22.01 14.11 25.77
C MET A 1 22.49 13.90 24.48
N THR A 2 22.99 13.12 24.14
CA THR A 2 23.77 13.16 23.09
C THR A 2 23.58 11.96 22.24
N THR A 3 23.69 10.74 22.73
CA THR A 3 23.54 9.56 21.93
C THR A 3 22.08 9.33 21.57
N PHE A 4 21.20 9.58 22.51
CA PHE A 4 19.78 9.41 22.31
C PHE A 4 19.24 10.42 21.31
N ASP A 5 19.61 11.67 21.49
CA ASP A 5 19.16 12.73 20.58
C ASP A 5 19.72 12.54 19.18
N LYS A 6 20.95 12.09 19.07
CA LYS A 6 21.54 11.81 17.76
C LYS A 6 20.84 10.66 17.06
N ARG A 7 20.39 9.69 17.83
CA ARG A 7 19.67 8.55 17.27
C ARG A 7 18.29 8.98 16.75
N GLU A 8 17.59 9.80 17.52
CA GLU A 8 16.30 10.35 17.08
C GLU A 8 16.48 11.25 15.88
N GLU A 9 17.48 12.11 15.92
CA GLU A 9 17.75 13.01 14.82
C GLU A 9 18.11 12.25 13.54
N ALA A 10 18.92 11.20 13.66
CA ALA A 10 19.26 10.36 12.53
C ALA A 10 18.04 9.65 11.97
N PHE A 11 17.17 9.18 12.84
CA PHE A 11 15.94 8.54 12.44
C PHE A 11 15.02 9.52 11.72
N GLU A 12 14.85 10.71 12.27
CA GLU A 12 14.04 11.74 11.65
C GLU A 12 14.58 12.18 10.31
N LYS A 13 15.89 12.38 10.20
CA LYS A 13 16.52 12.72 8.95
C LYS A 13 16.32 11.65 7.90
N LYS A 14 16.46 10.41 8.31
CA LYS A 14 16.23 9.28 7.41
C LYS A 14 14.79 9.28 6.93
N PHE A 15 13.86 9.54 7.84
CA PHE A 15 12.45 9.59 7.52
C PHE A 15 12.14 10.72 6.53
N VAL A 16 12.72 11.90 6.78
CA VAL A 16 12.53 13.07 5.92
C VAL A 16 13.18 12.85 4.55
N ILE A 17 14.40 12.34 4.53
CA ILE A 17 15.11 12.06 3.28
C ILE A 17 14.35 11.01 2.47
N ASP A 18 13.73 10.06 3.17
CA ASP A 18 13.00 8.96 2.54
C ASP A 18 11.54 9.32 2.25
N GLU A 19 11.16 10.59 2.29
CA GLU A 19 9.80 11.00 1.98
C GLU A 19 9.42 10.63 0.56
N GLU A 20 10.32 10.85 -0.38
CA GLU A 20 10.12 10.44 -1.76
C GLU A 20 10.03 8.91 -1.86
N LEU A 21 10.87 8.20 -1.12
CA LEU A 21 10.84 6.76 -1.04
C LEU A 21 9.50 6.29 -0.47
N LYS A 22 9.03 6.94 0.57
CA LYS A 22 7.74 6.62 1.16
C LYS A 22 6.62 6.78 0.15
N PHE A 23 6.63 7.87 -0.60
CA PHE A 23 5.62 8.14 -1.62
C PHE A 23 5.63 7.05 -2.70
N LYS A 24 6.82 6.70 -3.16
CA LYS A 24 6.98 5.64 -4.16
C LYS A 24 6.54 4.28 -3.61
N ALA A 25 6.86 4.00 -2.34
CA ALA A 25 6.49 2.76 -1.70
C ALA A 25 4.98 2.64 -1.53
N GLU A 26 4.32 3.73 -1.15
CA GLU A 26 2.87 3.74 -1.02
C GLU A 26 2.17 3.49 -2.35
N ALA A 27 2.64 4.13 -3.41
CA ALA A 27 2.08 3.90 -4.74
C ALA A 27 2.27 2.45 -5.17
N ARG A 28 3.45 1.90 -4.92
CA ARG A 28 3.74 0.50 -5.23
C ARG A 28 2.89 -0.44 -4.37
N ARG A 29 2.75 -0.14 -3.07
CA ARG A 29 1.88 -0.91 -2.19
C ARG A 29 0.46 -0.97 -2.75
N ASN A 30 -0.05 0.16 -3.18
CA ASN A 30 -1.40 0.24 -3.70
C ASN A 30 -1.56 -0.55 -4.99
N ARG A 31 -0.54 -0.54 -5.84
CA ARG A 31 -0.55 -1.36 -7.05
C ARG A 31 -0.54 -2.85 -6.70
N LEU A 32 0.34 -3.25 -5.78
CA LEU A 32 0.42 -4.65 -5.35
C LEU A 32 -0.88 -5.11 -4.69
N LEU A 33 -1.45 -4.26 -3.85
CA LEU A 33 -2.73 -4.53 -3.21
C LEU A 33 -3.83 -4.67 -4.26
N GLY A 34 -3.86 -3.77 -5.23
CA GLY A 34 -4.84 -3.82 -6.30
C GLY A 34 -4.75 -5.10 -7.11
N LEU A 35 -3.54 -5.56 -7.42
CA LEU A 35 -3.36 -6.82 -8.15
C LEU A 35 -3.82 -8.01 -7.31
N TRP A 36 -3.53 -8.00 -6.01
CA TRP A 36 -3.97 -9.06 -5.10
C TRP A 36 -5.50 -9.10 -5.02
N VAL A 37 -6.13 -7.94 -4.85
CA VAL A 37 -7.59 -7.86 -4.78
C VAL A 37 -8.21 -8.26 -6.12
N ALA A 38 -7.64 -7.81 -7.23
CA ALA A 38 -8.12 -8.16 -8.57
C ALA A 38 -8.17 -9.68 -8.76
N GLU A 39 -7.17 -10.40 -8.27
CA GLU A 39 -7.17 -11.85 -8.31
C GLU A 39 -8.38 -12.41 -7.57
N LYS A 40 -8.68 -11.86 -6.39
CA LYS A 40 -9.86 -12.31 -5.62
C LYS A 40 -11.17 -11.96 -6.31
N LEU A 41 -11.16 -10.91 -7.12
CA LEU A 41 -12.33 -10.51 -7.90
C LEU A 41 -12.46 -11.27 -9.23
N GLY A 42 -11.52 -12.16 -9.52
CA GLY A 42 -11.53 -12.92 -10.76
C GLY A 42 -11.02 -12.15 -11.96
N LYS A 43 -10.30 -11.07 -11.73
CA LYS A 43 -9.71 -10.26 -12.81
C LYS A 43 -8.30 -10.74 -13.12
N ALA A 44 -7.91 -10.65 -14.38
CA ALA A 44 -6.57 -11.04 -14.80
C ALA A 44 -6.10 -10.14 -15.94
N GLY A 45 -4.78 -10.13 -16.19
CA GLY A 45 -4.19 -9.36 -17.30
C GLY A 45 -4.52 -7.89 -17.25
N PRO A 46 -4.96 -7.31 -18.39
CA PRO A 46 -5.26 -5.88 -18.44
C PRO A 46 -6.33 -5.42 -17.44
N ASP A 47 -7.30 -6.26 -17.14
CA ASP A 47 -8.35 -5.91 -16.18
C ASP A 47 -7.78 -5.77 -14.77
N ALA A 48 -6.85 -6.65 -14.40
CA ALA A 48 -6.17 -6.56 -13.10
C ALA A 48 -5.32 -5.31 -13.01
N GLU A 49 -4.61 -4.96 -14.09
CA GLU A 49 -3.80 -3.74 -14.14
C GLU A 49 -4.67 -2.49 -14.03
N THR A 50 -5.81 -2.48 -14.69
CA THR A 50 -6.76 -1.37 -14.58
C THR A 50 -7.26 -1.22 -13.15
N TYR A 51 -7.60 -2.32 -12.52
CA TYR A 51 -8.05 -2.30 -11.13
C TYR A 51 -6.96 -1.76 -10.21
N ALA A 52 -5.71 -2.18 -10.42
CA ALA A 52 -4.59 -1.70 -9.62
C ALA A 52 -4.44 -0.18 -9.72
N LYS A 53 -4.65 0.39 -10.92
CA LYS A 53 -4.62 1.84 -11.10
C LYS A 53 -5.73 2.54 -10.32
N GLU A 54 -6.90 1.93 -10.25
CA GLU A 54 -8.02 2.48 -9.45
C GLU A 54 -7.66 2.57 -7.98
N ILE A 55 -6.90 1.61 -7.46
CA ILE A 55 -6.47 1.63 -6.06
C ILE A 55 -5.48 2.78 -5.83
N VAL A 56 -4.55 3.01 -6.75
CA VAL A 56 -3.63 4.13 -6.64
C VAL A 56 -4.40 5.46 -6.62
N ILE A 57 -5.41 5.58 -7.45
CA ILE A 57 -6.26 6.79 -7.50
C ILE A 57 -7.04 6.96 -6.19
N ALA A 58 -7.55 5.86 -5.63
CA ALA A 58 -8.29 5.90 -4.36
C ALA A 58 -7.43 6.46 -3.22
N GLU A 59 -6.12 6.17 -3.24
CA GLU A 59 -5.19 6.71 -2.25
C GLU A 59 -5.09 8.23 -2.36
N VAL A 60 -5.03 8.75 -3.59
CA VAL A 60 -4.97 10.19 -3.82
C VAL A 60 -6.21 10.88 -3.28
N ASP A 61 -7.38 10.27 -3.49
CA ASP A 61 -8.64 10.88 -3.10
C ASP A 61 -8.96 10.74 -1.62
N GLY A 62 -8.61 9.64 -1.00
CA GLY A 62 -9.04 9.33 0.36
C GLY A 62 -7.99 8.75 1.30
N GLY A 63 -6.74 8.70 0.89
CA GLY A 63 -5.67 8.11 1.70
C GLY A 63 -5.86 6.61 1.92
N ASP A 64 -5.21 6.08 2.93
CA ASP A 64 -5.31 4.66 3.26
C ASP A 64 -6.73 4.22 3.58
N GLU A 65 -7.51 5.09 4.21
CA GLU A 65 -8.90 4.78 4.51
C GLU A 65 -9.74 4.69 3.23
N GLY A 66 -9.46 5.54 2.26
CA GLY A 66 -10.12 5.47 0.95
C GLY A 66 -9.82 4.18 0.23
N VAL A 67 -8.56 3.75 0.28
CA VAL A 67 -8.12 2.47 -0.29
C VAL A 67 -8.84 1.32 0.41
N TYR A 68 -8.84 1.33 1.74
CA TYR A 68 -9.49 0.29 2.52
C TYR A 68 -10.97 0.17 2.17
N ARG A 69 -11.68 1.29 2.13
CA ARG A 69 -13.12 1.30 1.83
C ARG A 69 -13.41 0.78 0.42
N LYS A 70 -12.59 1.19 -0.56
CA LYS A 70 -12.78 0.73 -1.93
C LYS A 70 -12.59 -0.79 -2.03
N VAL A 71 -11.50 -1.29 -1.46
CA VAL A 71 -11.17 -2.71 -1.50
C VAL A 71 -12.27 -3.54 -0.83
N THR A 72 -12.68 -3.14 0.37
CA THR A 72 -13.70 -3.89 1.11
C THR A 72 -15.06 -3.85 0.40
N SER A 73 -15.41 -2.71 -0.17
CA SER A 73 -16.65 -2.56 -0.92
C SER A 73 -16.66 -3.46 -2.16
N ASP A 74 -15.56 -3.47 -2.90
CA ASP A 74 -15.46 -4.27 -4.13
C ASP A 74 -15.47 -5.77 -3.83
N LEU A 75 -14.77 -6.19 -2.78
CA LEU A 75 -14.78 -7.59 -2.35
C LEU A 75 -16.17 -8.03 -1.90
N ALA A 76 -16.84 -7.18 -1.11
CA ALA A 76 -18.19 -7.47 -0.65
C ALA A 76 -19.17 -7.58 -1.81
N ALA A 77 -19.06 -6.71 -2.80
CA ALA A 77 -19.91 -6.74 -3.99
C ALA A 77 -19.73 -8.03 -4.79
N LYS A 78 -18.55 -8.63 -4.74
CA LYS A 78 -18.27 -9.88 -5.41
C LYS A 78 -18.64 -11.11 -4.55
N GLY A 79 -19.01 -10.88 -3.30
CA GLY A 79 -19.33 -11.98 -2.38
C GLY A 79 -18.11 -12.64 -1.77
N VAL A 80 -16.96 -11.96 -1.81
CA VAL A 80 -15.72 -12.47 -1.22
C VAL A 80 -15.59 -11.90 0.16
N SER A 81 -15.45 -12.77 1.17
CA SER A 81 -15.38 -12.35 2.56
C SER A 81 -13.94 -12.25 3.06
N PHE A 82 -13.60 -11.10 3.58
CA PHE A 82 -12.35 -10.88 4.32
C PHE A 82 -12.69 -10.05 5.54
N SER A 83 -12.01 -10.32 6.66
CA SER A 83 -12.18 -9.50 7.86
C SER A 83 -11.40 -8.19 7.69
N GLU A 84 -11.73 -7.19 8.49
CA GLU A 84 -10.97 -5.94 8.53
C GLU A 84 -9.50 -6.21 8.83
N ASP A 85 -9.23 -7.07 9.81
CA ASP A 85 -7.85 -7.42 10.18
C ASP A 85 -7.08 -8.05 9.04
N GLU A 86 -7.72 -8.92 8.27
CA GLU A 86 -7.07 -9.56 7.14
C GLU A 86 -6.65 -8.54 6.07
N ILE A 87 -7.55 -7.62 5.75
CA ILE A 87 -7.26 -6.58 4.74
C ILE A 87 -6.17 -5.64 5.25
N ARG A 88 -6.29 -5.17 6.49
CA ARG A 88 -5.31 -4.24 7.05
C ARG A 88 -3.94 -4.88 7.21
N THR A 89 -3.91 -6.15 7.61
CA THR A 89 -2.65 -6.91 7.69
C THR A 89 -2.01 -7.03 6.32
N ARG A 90 -2.80 -7.33 5.29
CA ARG A 90 -2.26 -7.41 3.94
C ARG A 90 -1.72 -6.07 3.47
N MET A 91 -2.41 -4.98 3.77
CA MET A 91 -1.93 -3.64 3.43
C MET A 91 -0.57 -3.36 4.08
N THR A 92 -0.41 -3.73 5.34
CA THR A 92 0.84 -3.55 6.08
C THR A 92 1.96 -4.42 5.49
N GLU A 93 1.68 -5.68 5.22
CA GLU A 93 2.66 -6.60 4.64
C GLU A 93 3.13 -6.12 3.26
N LEU A 94 2.19 -5.67 2.44
CA LEU A 94 2.53 -5.20 1.11
C LEU A 94 3.30 -3.88 1.15
N LEU A 95 3.03 -3.03 2.15
CA LEU A 95 3.82 -1.82 2.30
C LEU A 95 5.28 -2.15 2.64
N ALA A 96 5.49 -3.11 3.54
CA ALA A 96 6.85 -3.55 3.87
C ALA A 96 7.56 -4.11 2.64
N ALA A 97 6.88 -4.93 1.85
CA ALA A 97 7.43 -5.46 0.62
C ALA A 97 7.74 -4.34 -0.38
N ALA A 98 6.84 -3.38 -0.52
CA ALA A 98 7.03 -2.24 -1.43
C ALA A 98 8.24 -1.40 -1.03
N ILE A 99 8.42 -1.14 0.26
CA ILE A 99 9.57 -0.40 0.76
C ILE A 99 10.87 -1.13 0.38
N ALA A 100 10.90 -2.44 0.63
CA ALA A 100 12.08 -3.25 0.30
C ALA A 100 12.39 -3.21 -1.20
N GLN A 101 11.36 -3.31 -2.05
CA GLN A 101 11.52 -3.28 -3.50
C GLN A 101 12.04 -1.92 -3.98
N VAL A 102 11.48 -0.84 -3.47
CA VAL A 102 11.92 0.50 -3.88
C VAL A 102 13.36 0.74 -3.43
N LYS A 103 13.72 0.33 -2.22
CA LYS A 103 15.10 0.45 -1.73
C LYS A 103 16.08 -0.35 -2.58
N ALA A 104 15.64 -1.48 -3.10
CA ALA A 104 16.47 -2.33 -3.95
C ALA A 104 16.52 -1.84 -5.40
N GLY A 105 15.81 -0.77 -5.73
CA GLY A 105 15.78 -0.21 -7.08
C GLY A 105 14.91 -0.97 -8.06
N LEU A 106 13.99 -1.76 -7.54
CA LEU A 106 13.11 -2.59 -8.39
C LEU A 106 11.83 -1.87 -8.84
#